data_13ed50e9ca2fef28db91d4586b09bcfe
#
_entry.id   13ed50e9ca2fef28db91d4586b09bcfe
#
_cell.length_a   1.000
_cell.length_b   1.000
_cell.length_c   1.000
_cell.angle_alpha   90.00
_cell.angle_beta   90.00
_cell.angle_gamma   90.00
#
_symmetry.space_group_name_H-M   'P 1'
#
loop_
_entity.id
_entity.type
_entity.pdbx_description
1 polymer ?
#
loop_
_entity_poly.entity_id
_entity_poly.type
_entity_poly.pdbx_seq_one_letter_code
_entity_poly.pdbx_strand_id
1 'polypeptide(L)'
;VSWEAYAWALLAAVLVGGFAWYERSRPPARMVALVAALAALAVAGRLVFTPIPNVVATTDIVLITGFAVGAAPGFAVGALAAAISNLWLGQGPWTPWEMAGWGMVGLGGAALGAVTGRRIGRFGLAIACGLAGFAYGALLDYSVMVSYGGEQSLDRYLAISARGLPFNVAHAAGNVVLALAAGPALVRMIARYRDRFEFRWRPAGVAPLVLLAALAIAIAVPARADAASAVGWLESAQNSDGGFGTGPGTSSSATMTGWAVLGLEAAGRSPFA
;
A
#
# COMPACT_ATOMS: atom_id res chain seq x y z
N VAL A 1 17.66 17.88 7.73
CA VAL A 1 17.02 16.61 7.36
C VAL A 1 15.85 16.96 6.47
N SER A 2 15.79 16.40 5.26
CA SER A 2 14.68 16.67 4.34
C SER A 2 13.40 16.00 4.84
N TRP A 3 12.25 16.52 4.45
CA TRP A 3 10.95 15.94 4.86
C TRP A 3 10.75 14.52 4.27
N GLU A 4 11.34 14.23 3.11
CA GLU A 4 11.35 12.88 2.53
C GLU A 4 12.03 11.89 3.48
N ALA A 5 13.15 12.29 4.10
CA ALA A 5 13.82 11.48 5.10
C ALA A 5 12.94 11.23 6.32
N TYR A 6 12.13 12.20 6.75
CA TYR A 6 11.14 11.98 7.81
C TYR A 6 10.04 11.02 7.37
N ALA A 7 9.52 11.17 6.14
CA ALA A 7 8.50 10.27 5.62
C ALA A 7 9.02 8.83 5.52
N TRP A 8 10.25 8.63 5.03
CA TRP A 8 10.89 7.32 4.97
C TRP A 8 11.19 6.73 6.36
N ALA A 9 11.68 7.56 7.28
CA ALA A 9 11.93 7.11 8.66
C ALA A 9 10.65 6.68 9.36
N LEU A 10 9.56 7.44 9.17
CA LEU A 10 8.25 7.10 9.72
C LEU A 10 7.67 5.83 9.08
N LEU A 11 7.80 5.68 7.77
CA LEU A 11 7.41 4.47 7.07
C LEU A 11 8.15 3.24 7.62
N ALA A 12 9.47 3.36 7.78
CA ALA A 12 10.28 2.31 8.39
C ALA A 12 9.81 2.01 9.84
N ALA A 13 9.52 3.03 10.63
CA ALA A 13 9.01 2.87 11.98
C ALA A 13 7.63 2.16 12.01
N VAL A 14 6.74 2.47 11.07
CA VAL A 14 5.44 1.79 10.91
C VAL A 14 5.63 0.31 10.59
N LEU A 15 6.52 -0.01 9.66
CA LEU A 15 6.76 -1.39 9.25
C LEU A 15 7.45 -2.20 10.35
N VAL A 16 8.56 -1.68 10.90
CA VAL A 16 9.29 -2.34 11.99
C VAL A 16 8.41 -2.45 13.23
N GLY A 17 7.69 -1.38 13.59
CA GLY A 17 6.76 -1.37 14.70
C GLY A 17 5.61 -2.36 14.52
N GLY A 18 5.04 -2.46 13.32
CA GLY A 18 3.97 -3.40 13.00
C GLY A 18 4.39 -4.86 13.10
N PHE A 19 5.57 -5.20 12.57
CA PHE A 19 6.11 -6.57 12.71
C PHE A 19 6.55 -6.89 14.14
N ALA A 20 7.22 -5.95 14.83
CA ALA A 20 7.58 -6.12 16.22
C ALA A 20 6.34 -6.28 17.13
N TRP A 21 5.26 -5.56 16.82
CA TRP A 21 3.99 -5.73 17.51
C TRP A 21 3.38 -7.11 17.24
N TYR A 22 3.40 -7.58 15.98
CA TYR A 22 2.95 -8.93 15.65
C TYR A 22 3.76 -9.99 16.41
N GLU A 23 5.07 -9.89 16.43
CA GLU A 23 5.95 -10.82 17.11
C GLU A 23 5.77 -10.79 18.63
N ARG A 24 5.70 -9.59 19.24
CA ARG A 24 5.45 -9.43 20.69
C ARG A 24 4.12 -9.99 21.15
N SER A 25 3.15 -10.10 20.26
CA SER A 25 1.88 -10.76 20.54
C SER A 25 2.01 -12.26 20.71
N ARG A 26 3.21 -12.83 20.47
CA ARG A 26 3.57 -14.25 20.58
C ARG A 26 2.52 -15.15 19.91
N PRO A 27 2.32 -14.99 18.60
CA PRO A 27 1.32 -15.77 17.89
C PRO A 27 1.68 -17.26 17.98
N PRO A 28 0.71 -18.15 18.27
CA PRO A 28 0.95 -19.59 18.23
C PRO A 28 1.30 -20.02 16.80
N ALA A 29 2.04 -21.12 16.63
CA ALA A 29 2.48 -21.60 15.33
C ALA A 29 1.32 -21.75 14.31
N ARG A 30 0.13 -22.11 14.77
CA ARG A 30 -1.09 -22.19 13.94
C ARG A 30 -1.51 -20.82 13.38
N MET A 31 -1.33 -19.75 14.16
CA MET A 31 -1.60 -18.38 13.68
C MET A 31 -0.56 -17.97 12.63
N VAL A 32 0.71 -18.28 12.85
CA VAL A 32 1.77 -18.01 11.87
C VAL A 32 1.48 -18.74 10.55
N ALA A 33 1.06 -20.01 10.62
CA ALA A 33 0.67 -20.78 9.45
C ALA A 33 -0.56 -20.18 8.74
N LEU A 34 -1.57 -19.71 9.49
CA LEU A 34 -2.75 -19.04 8.91
C LEU A 34 -2.35 -17.72 8.22
N VAL A 35 -1.50 -16.90 8.85
CA VAL A 35 -0.99 -15.67 8.27
C VAL A 35 -0.21 -15.96 6.98
N ALA A 36 0.66 -16.96 6.98
CA ALA A 36 1.40 -17.36 5.80
C ALA A 36 0.48 -17.84 4.65
N ALA A 37 -0.53 -18.66 4.97
CA ALA A 37 -1.50 -19.14 3.98
C ALA A 37 -2.36 -17.99 3.41
N LEU A 38 -2.80 -17.05 4.24
CA LEU A 38 -3.56 -15.89 3.79
C LEU A 38 -2.71 -14.89 3.00
N ALA A 39 -1.44 -14.71 3.37
CA ALA A 39 -0.49 -13.93 2.58
C ALA A 39 -0.26 -14.56 1.21
N ALA A 40 -0.07 -15.88 1.14
CA ALA A 40 0.06 -16.60 -0.12
C ALA A 40 -1.21 -16.47 -0.99
N LEU A 41 -2.40 -16.56 -0.38
CA LEU A 41 -3.67 -16.33 -1.08
C LEU A 41 -3.77 -14.90 -1.62
N ALA A 42 -3.34 -13.90 -0.84
CA ALA A 42 -3.33 -12.50 -1.25
C ALA A 42 -2.34 -12.24 -2.40
N VAL A 43 -1.15 -12.85 -2.35
CA VAL A 43 -0.17 -12.84 -3.45
C VAL A 43 -0.78 -13.46 -4.72
N ALA A 44 -1.35 -14.66 -4.61
CA ALA A 44 -2.01 -15.33 -5.74
C ALA A 44 -3.14 -14.47 -6.31
N GLY A 45 -3.96 -13.86 -5.45
CA GLY A 45 -5.03 -12.95 -5.85
C GLY A 45 -4.53 -11.68 -6.55
N ARG A 46 -3.31 -11.21 -6.25
CA ARG A 46 -2.68 -10.12 -6.98
C ARG A 46 -2.21 -10.57 -8.37
N LEU A 47 -1.52 -11.71 -8.43
CA LEU A 47 -0.95 -12.20 -9.69
C LEU A 47 -1.99 -12.66 -10.70
N VAL A 48 -3.06 -13.32 -10.25
CA VAL A 48 -4.14 -13.81 -11.12
C VAL A 48 -4.86 -12.68 -11.85
N PHE A 49 -5.05 -11.53 -11.19
CA PHE A 49 -5.74 -10.38 -11.77
C PHE A 49 -4.81 -9.41 -12.51
N THR A 50 -3.51 -9.67 -12.60
CA THR A 50 -2.55 -8.81 -13.32
C THR A 50 -2.98 -8.40 -14.74
N PRO A 51 -3.69 -9.25 -15.53
CA PRO A 51 -4.17 -8.82 -16.85
C PRO A 51 -5.24 -7.71 -16.83
N ILE A 52 -5.88 -7.46 -15.69
CA ILE A 52 -6.90 -6.41 -15.55
C ILE A 52 -6.25 -5.24 -14.80
N PRO A 53 -6.08 -4.08 -15.45
CA PRO A 53 -5.38 -2.95 -14.84
C PRO A 53 -5.97 -2.57 -13.48
N ASN A 54 -5.11 -2.56 -12.47
CA ASN A 54 -5.38 -2.17 -11.09
C ASN A 54 -6.53 -2.93 -10.37
N VAL A 55 -6.95 -4.09 -10.87
CA VAL A 55 -7.87 -4.98 -10.17
C VAL A 55 -7.06 -6.05 -9.44
N VAL A 56 -7.16 -6.10 -8.13
CA VAL A 56 -6.44 -7.07 -7.30
C VAL A 56 -7.29 -7.53 -6.12
N ALA A 57 -7.32 -8.83 -5.85
CA ALA A 57 -8.05 -9.39 -4.72
C ALA A 57 -7.33 -9.21 -3.37
N THR A 58 -6.09 -8.75 -3.39
CA THR A 58 -5.24 -8.58 -2.19
C THR A 58 -5.92 -7.71 -1.14
N THR A 59 -6.48 -6.57 -1.55
CA THR A 59 -7.14 -5.62 -0.64
C THR A 59 -8.29 -6.28 0.12
N ASP A 60 -9.14 -7.04 -0.57
CA ASP A 60 -10.27 -7.75 0.03
C ASP A 60 -9.80 -8.82 1.02
N ILE A 61 -8.82 -9.63 0.60
CA ILE A 61 -8.27 -10.71 1.43
C ILE A 61 -7.66 -10.13 2.71
N VAL A 62 -6.91 -9.04 2.60
CA VAL A 62 -6.24 -8.38 3.73
C VAL A 62 -7.27 -7.74 4.66
N LEU A 63 -8.25 -6.99 4.13
CA LEU A 63 -9.31 -6.38 4.93
C LEU A 63 -10.11 -7.45 5.68
N ILE A 64 -10.53 -8.52 4.99
CA ILE A 64 -11.30 -9.62 5.58
C ILE A 64 -10.46 -10.38 6.60
N THR A 65 -9.15 -10.51 6.40
CA THR A 65 -8.24 -11.09 7.41
C THR A 65 -8.25 -10.25 8.68
N GLY A 66 -8.06 -8.95 8.57
CA GLY A 66 -8.15 -8.04 9.72
C GLY A 66 -9.51 -8.11 10.42
N PHE A 67 -10.60 -8.08 9.66
CA PHE A 67 -11.96 -8.19 10.14
C PHE A 67 -12.22 -9.48 10.93
N ALA A 68 -11.79 -10.60 10.40
CA ALA A 68 -12.10 -11.91 10.98
C ALA A 68 -11.11 -12.33 12.07
N VAL A 69 -9.82 -12.04 11.90
CA VAL A 69 -8.75 -12.56 12.78
C VAL A 69 -8.24 -11.49 13.74
N GLY A 70 -8.08 -10.24 13.28
CA GLY A 70 -7.62 -9.13 14.11
C GLY A 70 -6.51 -8.32 13.47
N ALA A 71 -6.11 -7.25 14.18
CA ALA A 71 -5.27 -6.18 13.65
C ALA A 71 -3.85 -6.64 13.27
N ALA A 72 -3.13 -7.30 14.17
CA ALA A 72 -1.75 -7.69 13.91
C ALA A 72 -1.62 -8.77 12.80
N PRO A 73 -2.46 -9.82 12.76
CA PRO A 73 -2.52 -10.73 11.61
C PRO A 73 -2.89 -10.04 10.30
N GLY A 74 -3.88 -9.12 10.33
CA GLY A 74 -4.27 -8.36 9.15
C GLY A 74 -3.13 -7.50 8.60
N PHE A 75 -2.42 -6.78 9.48
CA PHE A 75 -1.23 -6.02 9.11
C PHE A 75 -0.15 -6.92 8.50
N ALA A 76 0.18 -8.03 9.16
CA ALA A 76 1.22 -8.93 8.69
C ALA A 76 0.89 -9.53 7.30
N VAL A 77 -0.36 -9.96 7.08
CA VAL A 77 -0.80 -10.49 5.77
C VAL A 77 -0.65 -9.43 4.69
N GLY A 78 -1.08 -8.19 4.95
CA GLY A 78 -0.98 -7.09 3.98
C GLY A 78 0.46 -6.75 3.62
N ALA A 79 1.32 -6.56 4.63
CA ALA A 79 2.72 -6.23 4.41
C ALA A 79 3.48 -7.35 3.71
N LEU A 80 3.27 -8.61 4.11
CA LEU A 80 3.90 -9.76 3.46
C LEU A 80 3.40 -9.96 2.02
N ALA A 81 2.10 -9.76 1.76
CA ALA A 81 1.55 -9.86 0.41
C ALA A 81 2.21 -8.87 -0.55
N ALA A 82 2.42 -7.61 -0.13
CA ALA A 82 3.15 -6.62 -0.91
C ALA A 82 4.60 -7.06 -1.18
N ALA A 83 5.36 -7.34 -0.12
CA ALA A 83 6.77 -7.67 -0.23
C ALA A 83 7.01 -8.89 -1.13
N ILE A 84 6.20 -9.94 -0.95
CA ILE A 84 6.35 -11.20 -1.68
C ILE A 84 5.87 -11.06 -3.13
N SER A 85 4.71 -10.45 -3.39
CA SER A 85 4.20 -10.31 -4.77
C SER A 85 5.13 -9.46 -5.66
N ASN A 86 5.82 -8.49 -5.07
CA ASN A 86 6.78 -7.66 -5.80
C ASN A 86 8.06 -8.40 -6.23
N LEU A 87 8.29 -9.62 -5.75
CA LEU A 87 9.36 -10.48 -6.32
C LEU A 87 9.06 -10.84 -7.78
N TRP A 88 7.78 -10.87 -8.18
CA TRP A 88 7.33 -11.12 -9.56
C TRP A 88 6.97 -9.84 -10.29
N LEU A 89 6.38 -8.86 -9.59
CA LEU A 89 5.86 -7.64 -10.21
C LEU A 89 6.91 -6.50 -10.26
N GLY A 90 8.04 -6.68 -9.60
CA GLY A 90 9.12 -5.71 -9.50
C GLY A 90 9.18 -5.01 -8.14
N GLN A 91 10.38 -4.97 -7.57
CA GLN A 91 10.68 -4.23 -6.35
C GLN A 91 11.06 -2.79 -6.70
N GLY A 92 10.70 -1.85 -5.84
CA GLY A 92 11.04 -0.45 -6.02
C GLY A 92 10.74 0.39 -4.78
N PRO A 93 10.92 1.72 -4.86
CA PRO A 93 10.63 2.62 -3.74
C PRO A 93 9.15 2.59 -3.31
N TRP A 94 8.26 2.11 -4.15
CA TRP A 94 6.85 1.88 -3.83
C TRP A 94 6.61 0.71 -2.88
N THR A 95 7.49 -0.30 -2.86
CA THR A 95 7.26 -1.54 -2.08
C THR A 95 7.02 -1.29 -0.59
N PRO A 96 7.81 -0.50 0.14
CA PRO A 96 7.52 -0.21 1.54
C PRO A 96 6.18 0.51 1.74
N TRP A 97 5.78 1.37 0.79
CA TRP A 97 4.48 2.04 0.82
C TRP A 97 3.32 1.07 0.60
N GLU A 98 3.46 0.14 -0.34
CA GLU A 98 2.49 -0.93 -0.55
C GLU A 98 2.36 -1.83 0.69
N MET A 99 3.49 -2.17 1.33
CA MET A 99 3.50 -2.93 2.59
C MET A 99 2.72 -2.21 3.69
N ALA A 100 3.00 -0.93 3.89
CA ALA A 100 2.29 -0.10 4.86
C ALA A 100 0.81 0.07 4.48
N GLY A 101 0.52 0.35 3.21
CA GLY A 101 -0.83 0.54 2.71
C GLY A 101 -1.73 -0.68 2.93
N TRP A 102 -1.31 -1.85 2.49
CA TRP A 102 -2.07 -3.08 2.78
C TRP A 102 -2.02 -3.49 4.24
N GLY A 103 -0.93 -3.22 4.95
CA GLY A 103 -0.91 -3.36 6.41
C GLY A 103 -2.02 -2.56 7.08
N MET A 104 -2.21 -1.30 6.66
CA MET A 104 -3.29 -0.44 7.16
C MET A 104 -4.68 -0.91 6.74
N VAL A 105 -4.85 -1.42 5.52
CA VAL A 105 -6.11 -2.08 5.12
C VAL A 105 -6.45 -3.19 6.09
N GLY A 106 -5.47 -3.99 6.53
CA GLY A 106 -5.65 -5.02 7.54
C GLY A 106 -6.07 -4.45 8.91
N LEU A 107 -5.47 -3.33 9.33
CA LEU A 107 -5.89 -2.61 10.56
C LEU A 107 -7.32 -2.08 10.43
N GLY A 108 -7.66 -1.49 9.27
CA GLY A 108 -9.01 -1.01 8.96
C GLY A 108 -10.05 -2.13 9.03
N GLY A 109 -9.71 -3.31 8.50
CA GLY A 109 -10.54 -4.50 8.62
C GLY A 109 -10.78 -4.92 10.08
N ALA A 110 -9.74 -4.88 10.91
CA ALA A 110 -9.87 -5.18 12.33
C ALA A 110 -10.73 -4.15 13.09
N ALA A 111 -10.56 -2.87 12.78
CA ALA A 111 -11.40 -1.80 13.33
C ALA A 111 -12.87 -2.00 12.93
N LEU A 112 -13.14 -2.30 11.65
CA LEU A 112 -14.47 -2.63 11.17
C LEU A 112 -15.06 -3.84 11.93
N GLY A 113 -14.27 -4.88 12.14
CA GLY A 113 -14.66 -6.06 12.91
C GLY A 113 -14.99 -5.74 14.36
N ALA A 114 -14.23 -4.84 14.99
CA ALA A 114 -14.48 -4.39 16.36
C ALA A 114 -15.79 -3.59 16.47
N VAL A 115 -16.00 -2.63 15.57
CA VAL A 115 -17.18 -1.75 15.59
C VAL A 115 -18.47 -2.53 15.27
N THR A 116 -18.41 -3.48 14.33
CA THR A 116 -19.58 -4.25 13.89
C THR A 116 -19.80 -5.54 14.68
N GLY A 117 -18.96 -5.85 15.67
CA GLY A 117 -18.96 -7.14 16.35
C GLY A 117 -18.74 -8.32 15.39
N ARG A 118 -17.98 -8.10 14.31
CA ARG A 118 -17.74 -9.04 13.20
C ARG A 118 -19.01 -9.49 12.48
N ARG A 119 -20.03 -8.63 12.47
CA ARG A 119 -21.29 -8.85 11.76
C ARG A 119 -21.44 -7.78 10.69
N ILE A 120 -21.33 -8.16 9.44
CA ILE A 120 -21.46 -7.24 8.30
C ILE A 120 -22.20 -7.94 7.17
N GLY A 121 -23.14 -7.25 6.55
CA GLY A 121 -23.81 -7.73 5.36
C GLY A 121 -22.91 -7.66 4.13
N ARG A 122 -23.25 -8.40 3.06
CA ARG A 122 -22.45 -8.45 1.83
C ARG A 122 -22.21 -7.07 1.20
N PHE A 123 -23.21 -6.19 1.21
CA PHE A 123 -23.09 -4.85 0.65
C PHE A 123 -22.21 -3.94 1.52
N GLY A 124 -22.35 -4.01 2.86
CA GLY A 124 -21.48 -3.27 3.77
C GLY A 124 -20.02 -3.69 3.65
N LEU A 125 -19.76 -5.00 3.50
CA LEU A 125 -18.42 -5.53 3.26
C LEU A 125 -17.87 -5.02 1.92
N ALA A 126 -18.66 -5.06 0.85
CA ALA A 126 -18.24 -4.60 -0.46
C ALA A 126 -17.90 -3.09 -0.48
N ILE A 127 -18.72 -2.27 0.18
CA ILE A 127 -18.43 -0.84 0.36
C ILE A 127 -17.12 -0.65 1.13
N ALA A 128 -16.92 -1.39 2.21
CA ALA A 128 -15.68 -1.30 3.00
C ALA A 128 -14.45 -1.69 2.17
N CYS A 129 -14.53 -2.76 1.36
CA CYS A 129 -13.46 -3.17 0.45
C CYS A 129 -13.17 -2.12 -0.62
N GLY A 130 -14.22 -1.53 -1.23
CA GLY A 130 -14.06 -0.45 -2.21
C GLY A 130 -13.41 0.80 -1.61
N LEU A 131 -13.87 1.23 -0.44
CA LEU A 131 -13.28 2.38 0.28
C LEU A 131 -11.82 2.11 0.66
N ALA A 132 -11.50 0.90 1.12
CA ALA A 132 -10.12 0.51 1.43
C ALA A 132 -9.23 0.51 0.19
N GLY A 133 -9.74 0.04 -0.95
CA GLY A 133 -9.04 0.07 -2.22
C GLY A 133 -8.76 1.49 -2.70
N PHE A 134 -9.75 2.38 -2.60
CA PHE A 134 -9.57 3.79 -2.93
C PHE A 134 -8.55 4.48 -2.02
N ALA A 135 -8.65 4.26 -0.70
CA ALA A 135 -7.72 4.83 0.28
C ALA A 135 -6.28 4.32 0.08
N TYR A 136 -6.13 3.03 -0.27
CA TYR A 136 -4.83 2.47 -0.66
C TYR A 136 -4.25 3.19 -1.88
N GLY A 137 -5.05 3.41 -2.94
CA GLY A 137 -4.62 4.14 -4.11
C GLY A 137 -4.19 5.58 -3.80
N ALA A 138 -4.97 6.29 -2.99
CA ALA A 138 -4.62 7.65 -2.54
C ALA A 138 -3.30 7.69 -1.74
N LEU A 139 -3.01 6.66 -0.94
CA LEU A 139 -1.72 6.54 -0.26
C LEU A 139 -0.58 6.31 -1.26
N LEU A 140 -0.79 5.52 -2.31
CA LEU A 140 0.23 5.31 -3.34
C LEU A 140 0.46 6.58 -4.18
N ASP A 141 -0.57 7.37 -4.45
CA ASP A 141 -0.42 8.70 -5.06
C ASP A 141 0.48 9.59 -4.19
N TYR A 142 0.29 9.57 -2.86
CA TYR A 142 1.17 10.25 -1.93
C TYR A 142 2.60 9.70 -1.96
N SER A 143 2.77 8.39 -2.07
CA SER A 143 4.07 7.76 -2.18
C SER A 143 4.86 8.22 -3.41
N VAL A 144 4.18 8.48 -4.52
CA VAL A 144 4.78 9.07 -5.74
C VAL A 144 5.33 10.47 -5.43
N MET A 145 4.55 11.30 -4.72
CA MET A 145 4.99 12.63 -4.31
C MET A 145 6.25 12.59 -3.45
N VAL A 146 6.34 11.60 -2.52
CA VAL A 146 7.50 11.43 -1.63
C VAL A 146 8.72 10.88 -2.35
N SER A 147 8.51 9.89 -3.23
CA SER A 147 9.61 9.09 -3.78
C SER A 147 10.30 9.74 -4.98
N TYR A 148 9.61 10.61 -5.71
CA TYR A 148 10.10 11.15 -6.98
C TYR A 148 10.41 12.65 -6.94
N GLY A 149 10.59 13.21 -5.75
CA GLY A 149 11.05 14.59 -5.55
C GLY A 149 10.06 15.66 -6.03
N GLY A 150 10.47 16.92 -5.95
CA GLY A 150 9.68 18.08 -6.36
C GLY A 150 8.98 18.80 -5.21
N GLU A 151 8.25 19.87 -5.53
CA GLU A 151 7.54 20.66 -4.53
C GLU A 151 6.49 19.82 -3.80
N GLN A 152 6.44 19.98 -2.48
CA GLN A 152 5.47 19.29 -1.64
C GLN A 152 4.31 20.24 -1.34
N SER A 153 3.32 20.20 -2.21
CA SER A 153 2.13 21.02 -2.09
C SER A 153 0.87 20.19 -2.22
N LEU A 154 -0.22 20.71 -1.68
CA LEU A 154 -1.54 20.09 -1.85
C LEU A 154 -1.93 20.04 -3.34
N ASP A 155 -1.61 21.11 -4.09
CA ASP A 155 -1.92 21.17 -5.52
C ASP A 155 -1.21 20.08 -6.31
N ARG A 156 0.06 19.79 -6.00
CA ARG A 156 0.80 18.69 -6.61
C ARG A 156 0.20 17.34 -6.23
N TYR A 157 -0.13 17.13 -4.95
CA TYR A 157 -0.80 15.90 -4.55
C TYR A 157 -2.12 15.71 -5.29
N LEU A 158 -2.94 16.75 -5.38
CA LEU A 158 -4.21 16.71 -6.12
C LEU A 158 -4.00 16.44 -7.61
N ALA A 159 -2.95 17.01 -8.22
CA ALA A 159 -2.61 16.75 -9.62
C ALA A 159 -2.18 15.29 -9.85
N ILE A 160 -1.38 14.71 -8.96
CA ILE A 160 -0.99 13.29 -8.99
C ILE A 160 -2.24 12.42 -8.84
N SER A 161 -3.06 12.69 -7.82
CA SER A 161 -4.28 11.92 -7.52
C SER A 161 -5.33 12.04 -8.64
N ALA A 162 -5.44 13.19 -9.30
CA ALA A 162 -6.32 13.36 -10.45
C ALA A 162 -5.89 12.48 -11.63
N ARG A 163 -4.58 12.34 -11.88
CA ARG A 163 -4.05 11.42 -12.90
C ARG A 163 -4.20 9.95 -12.49
N GLY A 164 -4.04 9.64 -11.20
CA GLY A 164 -4.24 8.31 -10.63
C GLY A 164 -5.72 7.90 -10.50
N LEU A 165 -6.67 8.87 -10.58
CA LEU A 165 -8.08 8.64 -10.28
C LEU A 165 -8.71 7.47 -11.07
N PRO A 166 -8.50 7.31 -12.40
CA PRO A 166 -9.05 6.17 -13.13
C PRO A 166 -8.59 4.82 -12.57
N PHE A 167 -7.32 4.73 -12.16
CA PHE A 167 -6.74 3.52 -11.56
C PHE A 167 -7.29 3.29 -10.16
N ASN A 168 -7.42 4.33 -9.34
CA ASN A 168 -7.97 4.25 -7.99
C ASN A 168 -9.45 3.84 -8.03
N VAL A 169 -10.22 4.35 -8.98
CA VAL A 169 -11.62 3.95 -9.22
C VAL A 169 -11.70 2.50 -9.70
N ALA A 170 -10.83 2.08 -10.63
CA ALA A 170 -10.79 0.69 -11.10
C ALA A 170 -10.46 -0.27 -9.93
N HIS A 171 -9.50 0.10 -9.08
CA HIS A 171 -9.16 -0.67 -7.88
C HIS A 171 -10.35 -0.79 -6.92
N ALA A 172 -11.00 0.33 -6.60
CA ALA A 172 -12.16 0.36 -5.72
C ALA A 172 -13.33 -0.46 -6.28
N ALA A 173 -13.65 -0.27 -7.58
CA ALA A 173 -14.72 -1.00 -8.25
C ALA A 173 -14.44 -2.50 -8.31
N GLY A 174 -13.20 -2.89 -8.65
CA GLY A 174 -12.76 -4.28 -8.63
C GLY A 174 -12.96 -4.93 -7.27
N ASN A 175 -12.56 -4.25 -6.19
CA ASN A 175 -12.74 -4.74 -4.83
C ASN A 175 -14.24 -4.84 -4.44
N VAL A 176 -15.09 -3.89 -4.86
CA VAL A 176 -16.54 -4.02 -4.65
C VAL A 176 -17.07 -5.29 -5.32
N VAL A 177 -16.70 -5.53 -6.57
CA VAL A 177 -17.17 -6.70 -7.34
C VAL A 177 -16.65 -8.00 -6.71
N LEU A 178 -15.37 -8.08 -6.38
CA LEU A 178 -14.76 -9.26 -5.77
C LEU A 178 -15.36 -9.55 -4.37
N ALA A 179 -15.55 -8.52 -3.56
CA ALA A 179 -16.19 -8.66 -2.26
C ALA A 179 -17.66 -9.11 -2.36
N LEU A 180 -18.41 -8.62 -3.34
CA LEU A 180 -19.78 -9.10 -3.61
C LEU A 180 -19.78 -10.57 -4.07
N ALA A 181 -18.82 -10.98 -4.86
CA ALA A 181 -18.74 -12.35 -5.37
C ALA A 181 -18.27 -13.35 -4.30
N ALA A 182 -17.16 -13.06 -3.63
CA ALA A 182 -16.45 -14.02 -2.79
C ALA A 182 -16.36 -13.62 -1.30
N GLY A 183 -16.55 -12.34 -0.96
CA GLY A 183 -16.31 -11.80 0.38
C GLY A 183 -17.02 -12.57 1.50
N PRO A 184 -18.35 -12.81 1.44
CA PRO A 184 -19.04 -13.55 2.50
C PRO A 184 -18.55 -14.99 2.67
N ALA A 185 -18.12 -15.65 1.59
CA ALA A 185 -17.56 -16.99 1.65
C ALA A 185 -16.20 -16.98 2.34
N LEU A 186 -15.34 -16.00 1.99
CA LEU A 186 -14.03 -15.82 2.58
C LEU A 186 -14.13 -15.48 4.09
N VAL A 187 -15.05 -14.59 4.49
CA VAL A 187 -15.32 -14.28 5.91
C VAL A 187 -15.68 -15.56 6.66
N ARG A 188 -16.62 -16.35 6.13
CA ARG A 188 -17.04 -17.61 6.78
C ARG A 188 -15.91 -18.63 6.87
N MET A 189 -15.10 -18.74 5.82
CA MET A 189 -13.94 -19.63 5.78
C MET A 189 -12.95 -19.26 6.87
N ILE A 190 -12.50 -18.00 6.91
CA ILE A 190 -11.50 -17.53 7.88
C ILE A 190 -12.07 -17.62 9.32
N ALA A 191 -13.33 -17.25 9.54
CA ALA A 191 -13.97 -17.37 10.86
C ALA A 191 -13.97 -18.81 11.37
N ARG A 192 -14.27 -19.81 10.51
CA ARG A 192 -14.22 -21.23 10.91
C ARG A 192 -12.81 -21.65 11.36
N TYR A 193 -11.76 -21.18 10.67
CA TYR A 193 -10.39 -21.48 11.09
C TYR A 193 -10.07 -20.80 12.42
N ARG A 194 -10.43 -19.54 12.59
CA ARG A 194 -10.27 -18.83 13.87
C ARG A 194 -10.92 -19.60 15.02
N ASP A 195 -12.20 -20.00 14.86
CA ASP A 195 -12.98 -20.63 15.92
C ASP A 195 -12.48 -22.04 16.26
N ARG A 196 -12.01 -22.80 15.24
CA ARG A 196 -11.39 -24.14 15.43
C ARG A 196 -10.09 -24.09 16.23
N PHE A 197 -9.36 -23.00 16.15
CA PHE A 197 -8.04 -22.90 16.77
C PHE A 197 -8.07 -22.15 18.10
N GLU A 198 -9.22 -21.76 18.62
CA GLU A 198 -9.41 -21.03 19.89
C GLU A 198 -8.45 -19.85 20.04
N PHE A 199 -8.34 -19.01 19.00
CA PHE A 199 -7.47 -17.85 19.03
C PHE A 199 -8.02 -16.82 20.01
N ARG A 200 -7.56 -16.84 21.25
CA ARG A 200 -7.73 -15.74 22.21
C ARG A 200 -6.63 -14.69 21.95
N TRP A 201 -6.93 -13.81 21.01
CA TRP A 201 -6.06 -12.66 20.77
C TRP A 201 -6.23 -11.66 21.92
N ARG A 202 -5.16 -11.40 22.66
CA ARG A 202 -5.16 -10.28 23.60
C ARG A 202 -4.97 -9.00 22.79
N PRO A 203 -5.90 -8.02 22.85
CA PRO A 203 -5.71 -6.75 22.15
C PRO A 203 -4.43 -6.12 22.69
N ALA A 204 -3.43 -5.97 21.84
CA ALA A 204 -2.24 -5.19 22.17
C ALA A 204 -2.64 -3.72 22.12
N GLY A 205 -2.90 -3.14 23.26
CA GLY A 205 -3.15 -1.74 23.56
C GLY A 205 -3.36 -0.76 22.39
N VAL A 206 -2.96 0.47 22.56
CA VAL A 206 -3.12 1.59 21.59
C VAL A 206 -2.20 1.53 20.36
N ALA A 207 -1.38 0.48 20.17
CA ALA A 207 -0.42 0.39 19.07
C ALA A 207 -1.04 0.61 17.67
N PRO A 208 -2.23 0.06 17.32
CA PRO A 208 -2.86 0.35 16.03
C PRO A 208 -3.22 1.82 15.86
N LEU A 209 -3.70 2.47 16.92
CA LEU A 209 -4.06 3.89 16.89
C LEU A 209 -2.81 4.76 16.77
N VAL A 210 -1.71 4.40 17.42
CA VAL A 210 -0.43 5.10 17.30
C VAL A 210 0.12 4.97 15.87
N LEU A 211 0.05 3.80 15.25
CA LEU A 211 0.46 3.59 13.86
C LEU A 211 -0.39 4.39 12.88
N LEU A 212 -1.71 4.42 13.06
CA LEU A 212 -2.62 5.22 12.23
C LEU A 212 -2.40 6.73 12.46
N ALA A 213 -2.20 7.16 13.69
CA ALA A 213 -1.90 8.55 14.02
C ALA A 213 -0.53 8.98 13.47
N ALA A 214 0.50 8.14 13.57
CA ALA A 214 1.82 8.40 13.04
C ALA A 214 1.79 8.56 11.51
N LEU A 215 1.00 7.73 10.81
CA LEU A 215 0.83 7.85 9.37
C LEU A 215 0.01 9.09 8.98
N ALA A 216 -1.04 9.43 9.74
CA ALA A 216 -1.81 10.66 9.52
C ALA A 216 -0.94 11.90 9.71
N ILE A 217 -0.02 11.90 10.69
CA ILE A 217 0.94 12.98 10.91
C ILE A 217 1.93 13.07 9.73
N ALA A 218 2.43 11.93 9.21
CA ALA A 218 3.30 11.91 8.04
C ALA A 218 2.65 12.52 6.80
N ILE A 219 1.35 12.30 6.62
CA ILE A 219 0.57 12.88 5.53
C ILE A 219 0.32 14.38 5.73
N ALA A 220 0.23 14.83 6.99
CA ALA A 220 -0.16 16.20 7.34
C ALA A 220 1.00 17.22 7.38
N VAL A 221 2.26 16.79 7.35
CA VAL A 221 3.42 17.70 7.45
C VAL A 221 3.90 18.12 6.06
N PRO A 222 3.59 19.34 5.58
CA PRO A 222 4.11 19.85 4.32
C PRO A 222 5.58 20.25 4.48
N ALA A 223 6.42 19.81 3.56
CA ALA A 223 7.78 20.31 3.44
C ALA A 223 8.04 20.90 2.06
N ARG A 224 8.86 21.92 2.00
CA ARG A 224 9.24 22.58 0.76
C ARG A 224 10.47 21.88 0.20
N ALA A 225 10.36 21.27 -0.99
CA ALA A 225 11.49 20.84 -1.80
C ALA A 225 11.66 21.81 -2.96
N ASP A 226 12.90 22.15 -3.29
CA ASP A 226 13.22 23.03 -4.41
C ASP A 226 13.07 22.26 -5.74
N ALA A 227 12.05 22.63 -6.54
CA ALA A 227 11.80 22.00 -7.83
C ALA A 227 12.99 22.19 -8.82
N ALA A 228 13.74 23.30 -8.69
CA ALA A 228 14.92 23.56 -9.51
C ALA A 228 16.02 22.51 -9.31
N SER A 229 16.17 21.97 -8.10
CA SER A 229 17.15 20.93 -7.81
C SER A 229 16.78 19.55 -8.41
N ALA A 230 15.51 19.24 -8.49
CA ALA A 230 15.02 17.97 -9.05
C ALA A 230 15.16 17.93 -10.58
N VAL A 231 14.87 19.05 -11.24
CA VAL A 231 15.04 19.21 -12.69
C VAL A 231 16.52 19.14 -13.05
N GLY A 232 17.39 19.88 -12.34
CA GLY A 232 18.83 19.84 -12.56
C GLY A 232 19.43 18.45 -12.33
N TRP A 233 18.89 17.69 -11.37
CA TRP A 233 19.30 16.30 -11.18
C TRP A 233 18.88 15.41 -12.36
N LEU A 234 17.65 15.54 -12.86
CA LEU A 234 17.19 14.80 -14.04
C LEU A 234 18.05 15.12 -15.26
N GLU A 235 18.30 16.41 -15.54
CA GLU A 235 19.16 16.84 -16.65
C GLU A 235 20.58 16.25 -16.52
N SER A 236 21.14 16.19 -15.31
CA SER A 236 22.46 15.60 -15.06
C SER A 236 22.50 14.07 -15.10
N ALA A 237 21.34 13.42 -14.97
CA ALA A 237 21.22 11.96 -14.96
C ALA A 237 20.93 11.37 -16.36
N GLN A 238 20.77 12.22 -17.37
CA GLN A 238 20.56 11.77 -18.75
C GLN A 238 21.81 11.10 -19.30
N ASN A 239 21.64 9.93 -19.89
CA ASN A 239 22.72 9.19 -20.54
C ASN A 239 23.03 9.75 -21.92
N SER A 240 24.23 9.43 -22.46
CA SER A 240 24.68 9.87 -23.79
C SER A 240 23.81 9.38 -24.94
N ASP A 241 22.95 8.37 -24.73
CA ASP A 241 21.96 7.90 -25.69
C ASP A 241 20.60 8.67 -25.61
N GLY A 242 20.56 9.72 -24.78
CA GLY A 242 19.34 10.51 -24.53
C GLY A 242 18.34 9.85 -23.59
N GLY A 243 18.57 8.64 -23.12
CA GLY A 243 17.71 7.89 -22.22
C GLY A 243 18.06 8.08 -20.75
N PHE A 244 17.24 7.47 -19.90
CA PHE A 244 17.39 7.48 -18.45
C PHE A 244 17.35 6.06 -17.89
N GLY A 245 18.22 5.78 -16.93
CA GLY A 245 18.25 4.56 -16.15
C GLY A 245 17.58 4.73 -14.78
N THR A 246 17.78 3.77 -13.88
CA THR A 246 17.29 3.82 -12.49
C THR A 246 18.07 4.80 -11.60
N GLY A 247 19.17 5.35 -12.11
CA GLY A 247 20.02 6.36 -11.50
C GLY A 247 21.14 6.78 -12.44
N PRO A 248 21.91 7.84 -12.10
CA PRO A 248 23.01 8.33 -12.95
C PRO A 248 24.00 7.21 -13.29
N GLY A 249 24.35 7.09 -14.58
CA GLY A 249 25.31 6.10 -15.07
C GLY A 249 24.78 4.66 -15.18
N THR A 250 23.50 4.41 -14.89
CA THR A 250 22.87 3.11 -15.17
C THR A 250 22.30 3.08 -16.58
N SER A 251 22.25 1.89 -17.20
CA SER A 251 21.76 1.73 -18.57
C SER A 251 20.32 2.25 -18.72
N SER A 252 20.07 2.93 -19.85
CA SER A 252 18.75 3.48 -20.19
C SER A 252 17.69 2.41 -20.31
N SER A 253 16.49 2.70 -19.80
CA SER A 253 15.31 1.87 -19.99
C SER A 253 14.14 2.70 -20.51
N ALA A 254 13.29 2.11 -21.34
CA ALA A 254 12.13 2.80 -21.92
C ALA A 254 11.18 3.33 -20.82
N THR A 255 11.01 2.60 -19.74
CA THR A 255 10.16 3.00 -18.62
C THR A 255 10.71 4.21 -17.89
N MET A 256 11.99 4.20 -17.50
CA MET A 256 12.61 5.32 -16.80
C MET A 256 12.72 6.55 -17.70
N THR A 257 13.08 6.37 -18.97
CA THR A 257 13.09 7.43 -19.97
C THR A 257 11.71 8.07 -20.12
N GLY A 258 10.65 7.29 -20.24
CA GLY A 258 9.29 7.82 -20.32
C GLY A 258 8.90 8.64 -19.09
N TRP A 259 9.22 8.18 -17.88
CA TRP A 259 8.95 8.96 -16.65
C TRP A 259 9.79 10.24 -16.55
N ALA A 260 11.07 10.18 -16.90
CA ALA A 260 11.96 11.34 -16.87
C ALA A 260 11.51 12.40 -17.89
N VAL A 261 11.16 11.99 -19.10
CA VAL A 261 10.61 12.88 -20.15
C VAL A 261 9.37 13.59 -19.67
N LEU A 262 8.39 12.85 -19.11
CA LEU A 262 7.17 13.44 -18.55
C LEU A 262 7.47 14.44 -17.41
N GLY A 263 8.46 14.13 -16.58
CA GLY A 263 8.91 15.02 -15.50
C GLY A 263 9.53 16.32 -16.03
N LEU A 264 10.40 16.23 -17.03
CA LEU A 264 11.04 17.38 -17.66
C LEU A 264 10.02 18.25 -18.41
N GLU A 265 9.12 17.65 -19.20
CA GLU A 265 8.04 18.37 -19.89
C GLU A 265 7.11 19.09 -18.92
N ALA A 266 6.73 18.42 -17.82
CA ALA A 266 5.90 19.03 -16.77
C ALA A 266 6.59 20.24 -16.11
N ALA A 267 7.92 20.28 -16.09
CA ALA A 267 8.73 21.40 -15.61
C ALA A 267 9.04 22.44 -16.70
N GLY A 268 8.49 22.29 -17.90
CA GLY A 268 8.73 23.19 -19.04
C GLY A 268 10.15 23.07 -19.63
N ARG A 269 10.80 21.91 -19.44
CA ARG A 269 12.13 21.62 -19.97
C ARG A 269 12.06 20.66 -21.14
N SER A 270 12.93 20.85 -22.14
CA SER A 270 13.04 19.93 -23.27
C SER A 270 13.84 18.69 -22.85
N PRO A 271 13.30 17.48 -23.05
CA PRO A 271 14.04 16.23 -22.79
C PRO A 271 15.11 15.94 -23.85
N PHE A 272 15.21 16.77 -24.90
CA PHE A 272 16.12 16.62 -26.04
C PHE A 272 17.10 17.78 -26.15
N ALA A 273 17.40 18.44 -25.04
CA ALA A 273 18.35 19.57 -25.03
C ALA A 273 19.78 19.11 -24.87
#